data_a9eba270f5d37302ca455f04ed5a774a
#
_entry.id   a9eba270f5d37302ca455f04ed5a774a
#
_cell.length_a   1.000
_cell.length_b   1.000
_cell.length_c   1.000
_cell.angle_alpha   90.00
_cell.angle_beta   90.00
_cell.angle_gamma   90.00
#
_symmetry.space_group_name_H-M   'P 1'
#
loop_
_entity.id
_entity.type
_entity.pdbx_description
1 polymer ?
#
loop_
_entity_poly.entity_id
_entity_poly.type
_entity_poly.pdbx_seq_one_letter_code
_entity_poly.pdbx_strand_id
1 'polypeptide(L)'
;RTKAVQDGDHFVVNGQKVWTSGAHHADVLLTFVRTDPDVPKHKGISVILVLTESDGLVRRPFPTVCHHDDLDFNEVFFTDVRVPAENLVGPLNGGWRVANGALGHERTMMWMQYADRLHNLVEDFHPITPLERDKYATLLMDRQALRLLGSAAVAKAARGEEDMTTISVLKVLGSEAERDATEAALDAMGVEGLRHPANTSAYAPYDLDYLSASWIERYFRSFAGTIAGGTSEIQRNIIARGLGLPLS
;
A
#
# COMPACT_ATOMS: atom_id res chain seq x y z
N ARG A 1 -10.29 11.97 12.67
CA ARG A 1 -9.19 12.97 12.64
C ARG A 1 -8.37 12.79 13.90
N THR A 2 -7.20 12.18 13.79
CA THR A 2 -6.31 12.00 14.93
C THR A 2 -5.54 13.28 15.15
N LYS A 3 -5.65 13.87 16.34
CA LYS A 3 -4.95 15.12 16.76
C LYS A 3 -3.97 14.81 17.88
N ALA A 4 -2.94 15.61 17.98
CA ALA A 4 -2.03 15.64 19.12
C ALA A 4 -1.84 17.07 19.59
N VAL A 5 -1.96 17.28 20.90
CA VAL A 5 -1.76 18.56 21.55
C VAL A 5 -0.55 18.42 22.46
N GLN A 6 0.39 19.37 22.36
CA GLN A 6 1.56 19.37 23.23
C GLN A 6 1.16 19.82 24.65
N ASP A 7 1.57 19.05 25.65
CA ASP A 7 1.36 19.30 27.08
C ASP A 7 2.70 19.08 27.80
N GLY A 8 3.43 20.14 27.98
CA GLY A 8 4.79 20.09 28.55
C GLY A 8 5.74 19.30 27.66
N ASP A 9 6.32 18.25 28.22
CA ASP A 9 7.26 17.34 27.58
C ASP A 9 6.59 16.13 26.88
N HIS A 10 5.25 16.16 26.73
CA HIS A 10 4.46 15.12 26.10
C HIS A 10 3.51 15.67 25.03
N PHE A 11 3.07 14.80 24.17
CA PHE A 11 1.88 14.97 23.31
C PHE A 11 0.71 14.16 23.88
N VAL A 12 -0.48 14.73 23.90
CA VAL A 12 -1.73 14.02 24.20
C VAL A 12 -2.43 13.72 22.88
N VAL A 13 -2.54 12.45 22.55
CA VAL A 13 -3.07 11.97 21.27
C VAL A 13 -4.50 11.50 21.43
N ASN A 14 -5.40 12.02 20.56
CA ASN A 14 -6.81 11.63 20.54
C ASN A 14 -7.28 11.41 19.11
N GLY A 15 -8.06 10.34 18.88
CA GLY A 15 -8.68 10.06 17.59
C GLY A 15 -8.67 8.59 17.22
N GLN A 16 -8.76 8.33 15.91
CA GLN A 16 -8.87 6.98 15.38
C GLN A 16 -8.06 6.86 14.09
N LYS A 17 -7.50 5.67 13.87
CA LYS A 17 -6.97 5.19 12.60
C LYS A 17 -7.69 3.92 12.18
N VAL A 18 -7.73 3.65 10.88
CA VAL A 18 -8.29 2.43 10.29
C VAL A 18 -7.37 1.94 9.18
N TRP A 19 -7.50 0.71 8.78
CA TRP A 19 -6.65 0.05 7.77
C TRP A 19 -5.18 -0.02 8.19
N THR A 20 -4.92 -0.15 9.49
CA THR A 20 -3.56 -0.24 10.02
C THR A 20 -3.13 -1.70 10.02
N SER A 21 -2.35 -2.09 9.00
CA SER A 21 -1.85 -3.46 8.85
C SER A 21 -0.96 -3.85 10.03
N GLY A 22 -1.15 -5.06 10.56
CA GLY A 22 -0.31 -5.65 11.58
C GLY A 22 -0.27 -4.92 12.93
N ALA A 23 -1.14 -3.93 13.18
CA ALA A 23 -1.09 -3.13 14.40
C ALA A 23 -1.25 -3.97 15.68
N HIS A 24 -1.96 -5.09 15.62
CA HIS A 24 -2.17 -5.99 16.75
C HIS A 24 -0.90 -6.77 17.14
N HIS A 25 0.08 -6.88 16.26
CA HIS A 25 1.39 -7.49 16.50
C HIS A 25 2.53 -6.49 16.68
N ALA A 26 2.29 -5.22 16.33
CA ALA A 26 3.32 -4.19 16.40
C ALA A 26 3.59 -3.74 17.85
N ASP A 27 4.84 -3.46 18.18
CA ASP A 27 5.24 -2.84 19.44
C ASP A 27 5.15 -1.31 19.38
N VAL A 28 5.30 -0.74 18.17
CA VAL A 28 5.34 0.71 17.93
C VAL A 28 4.54 1.06 16.70
N LEU A 29 3.76 2.12 16.77
CA LEU A 29 3.02 2.69 15.64
C LEU A 29 3.66 4.01 15.19
N LEU A 30 4.07 4.08 13.92
CA LEU A 30 4.43 5.34 13.25
C LEU A 30 3.14 6.10 12.94
N THR A 31 2.78 7.08 13.77
CA THR A 31 1.46 7.68 13.76
C THR A 31 1.47 9.11 13.23
N PHE A 32 0.73 9.35 12.14
CA PHE A 32 0.49 10.69 11.61
C PHE A 32 -0.63 11.36 12.40
N VAL A 33 -0.34 12.54 12.99
CA VAL A 33 -1.27 13.27 13.83
C VAL A 33 -1.38 14.74 13.40
N ARG A 34 -2.53 15.35 13.64
CA ARG A 34 -2.75 16.78 13.45
C ARG A 34 -2.24 17.54 14.67
N THR A 35 -1.18 18.29 14.49
CA THR A 35 -0.57 19.11 15.55
C THR A 35 -0.89 20.59 15.43
N ASP A 36 -1.26 21.07 14.23
CA ASP A 36 -1.69 22.45 14.01
C ASP A 36 -2.98 22.45 13.16
N PRO A 37 -4.15 22.73 13.75
CA PRO A 37 -5.44 22.73 13.04
C PRO A 37 -5.66 23.96 12.16
N ASP A 38 -4.93 25.04 12.37
CA ASP A 38 -5.21 26.37 11.80
C ASP A 38 -4.51 26.61 10.44
N VAL A 39 -3.64 25.68 10.04
CA VAL A 39 -2.93 25.73 8.77
C VAL A 39 -3.47 24.69 7.75
N PRO A 40 -3.14 24.81 6.46
CA PRO A 40 -3.50 23.79 5.45
C PRO A 40 -3.11 22.38 5.87
N LYS A 41 -3.92 21.39 5.49
CA LYS A 41 -3.82 20.00 6.00
C LYS A 41 -2.40 19.43 5.99
N HIS A 42 -1.66 19.60 4.89
CA HIS A 42 -0.30 19.08 4.73
C HIS A 42 0.78 19.84 5.53
N LYS A 43 0.47 21.06 6.04
CA LYS A 43 1.40 21.90 6.81
C LYS A 43 1.22 21.78 8.31
N GLY A 44 0.18 21.08 8.78
CA GLY A 44 -0.13 20.98 10.22
C GLY A 44 -0.17 19.53 10.72
N ILE A 45 0.57 18.62 10.09
CA ILE A 45 0.70 17.23 10.53
C ILE A 45 2.12 16.95 11.01
N SER A 46 2.22 16.14 12.04
CA SER A 46 3.47 15.60 12.57
C SER A 46 3.44 14.07 12.57
N VAL A 47 4.57 13.46 12.77
CA VAL A 47 4.71 12.01 12.92
C VAL A 47 5.26 11.73 14.30
N ILE A 48 4.62 10.82 15.02
CA ILE A 48 4.99 10.44 16.39
C ILE A 48 5.08 8.91 16.48
N LEU A 49 6.10 8.40 17.16
CA LEU A 49 6.19 7.00 17.53
C LEU A 49 5.36 6.75 18.80
N VAL A 50 4.34 5.91 18.68
CA VAL A 50 3.46 5.57 19.80
C VAL A 50 3.66 4.10 20.15
N LEU A 51 4.04 3.83 21.41
CA LEU A 51 4.12 2.46 21.91
C LEU A 51 2.71 1.86 22.00
N THR A 52 2.56 0.63 21.54
CA THR A 52 1.24 -0.03 21.49
C THR A 52 0.68 -0.42 22.84
N GLU A 53 1.55 -0.50 23.86
CA GLU A 53 1.18 -0.73 25.26
C GLU A 53 0.83 0.56 26.04
N SER A 54 0.77 1.71 25.34
CA SER A 54 0.42 2.99 26.00
C SER A 54 -1.02 2.97 26.51
N ASP A 55 -1.24 3.50 27.71
CA ASP A 55 -2.57 3.68 28.28
C ASP A 55 -3.47 4.50 27.35
N GLY A 56 -4.71 4.06 27.16
CA GLY A 56 -5.67 4.72 26.28
C GLY A 56 -5.56 4.35 24.81
N LEU A 57 -4.60 3.48 24.43
CA LEU A 57 -4.51 2.94 23.06
C LEU A 57 -5.23 1.58 22.97
N VAL A 58 -6.17 1.48 22.03
CA VAL A 58 -6.91 0.23 21.79
C VAL A 58 -6.76 -0.15 20.31
N ARG A 59 -6.39 -1.39 20.05
CA ARG A 59 -6.28 -1.99 18.72
C ARG A 59 -7.38 -3.02 18.53
N ARG A 60 -8.15 -2.90 17.44
CA ARG A 60 -9.22 -3.83 17.10
C ARG A 60 -9.00 -4.37 15.71
N PRO A 61 -8.47 -5.60 15.60
CA PRO A 61 -8.36 -6.26 14.30
C PRO A 61 -9.76 -6.58 13.77
N PHE A 62 -9.92 -6.55 12.44
CA PHE A 62 -11.19 -6.84 11.78
C PHE A 62 -10.98 -7.67 10.50
N PRO A 63 -11.96 -8.53 10.16
CA PRO A 63 -11.89 -9.36 8.97
C PRO A 63 -12.05 -8.54 7.69
N THR A 64 -11.50 -9.07 6.60
CA THR A 64 -11.72 -8.57 5.23
C THR A 64 -12.33 -9.66 4.37
N VAL A 65 -12.72 -9.31 3.14
CA VAL A 65 -13.24 -10.29 2.17
C VAL A 65 -12.20 -11.35 1.79
N CYS A 66 -10.91 -11.03 1.93
CA CYS A 66 -9.82 -11.95 1.64
C CYS A 66 -9.46 -12.87 2.83
N HIS A 67 -9.70 -12.38 4.06
CA HIS A 67 -9.20 -13.01 5.27
C HIS A 67 -10.25 -12.90 6.37
N HIS A 68 -10.99 -14.00 6.59
CA HIS A 68 -11.95 -14.08 7.69
C HIS A 68 -11.26 -14.42 9.01
N ASP A 69 -10.22 -15.24 8.99
CA ASP A 69 -9.57 -15.80 10.16
C ASP A 69 -8.22 -15.11 10.48
N ASP A 70 -7.57 -14.53 9.48
CA ASP A 70 -6.35 -13.73 9.65
C ASP A 70 -6.68 -12.24 9.55
N LEU A 71 -6.66 -11.57 10.70
CA LEU A 71 -7.12 -10.21 10.89
C LEU A 71 -5.97 -9.22 10.73
N ASP A 72 -5.46 -9.01 9.49
CA ASP A 72 -4.34 -8.11 9.24
C ASP A 72 -4.65 -6.66 9.57
N PHE A 73 -5.82 -6.16 9.16
CA PHE A 73 -6.18 -4.75 9.36
C PHE A 73 -6.76 -4.47 10.73
N ASN A 74 -6.43 -3.29 11.25
CA ASN A 74 -6.90 -2.85 12.57
C ASN A 74 -7.54 -1.46 12.51
N GLU A 75 -8.57 -1.27 13.33
CA GLU A 75 -8.92 0.03 13.87
C GLU A 75 -8.03 0.31 15.08
N VAL A 76 -7.50 1.51 15.18
CA VAL A 76 -6.68 1.94 16.31
C VAL A 76 -7.31 3.19 16.91
N PHE A 77 -7.66 3.12 18.19
CA PHE A 77 -8.28 4.20 18.95
C PHE A 77 -7.28 4.79 19.93
N PHE A 78 -7.27 6.10 19.99
CA PHE A 78 -6.43 6.88 20.90
C PHE A 78 -7.35 7.70 21.79
N THR A 79 -7.29 7.49 23.11
CA THR A 79 -8.04 8.24 24.12
C THR A 79 -7.06 8.76 25.12
N ASP A 80 -6.73 10.05 25.03
CA ASP A 80 -5.77 10.76 25.90
C ASP A 80 -4.41 10.04 26.02
N VAL A 81 -3.95 9.41 24.94
CA VAL A 81 -2.66 8.70 24.91
C VAL A 81 -1.53 9.69 25.06
N ARG A 82 -0.75 9.56 26.16
CA ARG A 82 0.41 10.39 26.43
C ARG A 82 1.66 9.82 25.79
N VAL A 83 2.29 10.60 24.94
CA VAL A 83 3.49 10.22 24.19
C VAL A 83 4.60 11.21 24.46
N PRO A 84 5.81 10.80 24.87
CA PRO A 84 6.94 11.71 25.08
C PRO A 84 7.23 12.55 23.84
N ALA A 85 7.57 13.83 24.04
CA ALA A 85 7.87 14.74 22.94
C ALA A 85 9.11 14.31 22.12
N GLU A 86 10.03 13.57 22.72
CA GLU A 86 11.20 12.97 22.05
C GLU A 86 10.84 11.91 21.01
N ASN A 87 9.64 11.36 21.08
CA ASN A 87 9.11 10.41 20.08
C ASN A 87 8.64 11.09 18.78
N LEU A 88 8.80 12.41 18.66
CA LEU A 88 8.52 13.15 17.43
C LEU A 88 9.53 12.78 16.35
N VAL A 89 9.04 12.37 15.20
CA VAL A 89 9.87 12.03 14.03
C VAL A 89 9.99 13.23 13.09
N GLY A 90 11.17 13.79 13.02
CA GLY A 90 11.43 15.01 12.26
C GLY A 90 10.89 16.28 12.97
N PRO A 91 10.80 17.43 12.30
CA PRO A 91 10.32 18.66 12.91
C PRO A 91 8.81 18.65 13.14
N LEU A 92 8.35 19.39 14.16
CA LEU A 92 6.93 19.64 14.38
C LEU A 92 6.28 20.22 13.12
N ASN A 93 5.11 19.72 12.76
CA ASN A 93 4.38 20.04 11.53
C ASN A 93 5.11 19.65 10.21
N GLY A 94 6.21 18.89 10.31
CA GLY A 94 6.98 18.38 9.17
C GLY A 94 6.55 17.01 8.65
N GLY A 95 5.45 16.46 9.18
CA GLY A 95 5.02 15.08 8.90
C GLY A 95 4.73 14.79 7.44
N TRP A 96 4.32 15.79 6.65
CA TRP A 96 4.12 15.59 5.21
C TRP A 96 5.42 15.24 4.47
N ARG A 97 6.53 15.85 4.87
CA ARG A 97 7.86 15.53 4.32
C ARG A 97 8.31 14.13 4.71
N VAL A 98 8.07 13.75 5.98
CA VAL A 98 8.34 12.38 6.45
C VAL A 98 7.52 11.34 5.67
N ALA A 99 6.21 11.60 5.47
CA ALA A 99 5.33 10.73 4.69
C ALA A 99 5.84 10.54 3.24
N ASN A 100 6.19 11.64 2.58
CA ASN A 100 6.67 11.58 1.19
C ASN A 100 7.99 10.82 1.07
N GLY A 101 8.91 10.97 2.04
CA GLY A 101 10.14 10.21 2.09
C GLY A 101 9.88 8.70 2.21
N ALA A 102 9.06 8.28 3.18
CA ALA A 102 8.71 6.88 3.39
C ALA A 102 8.01 6.27 2.16
N LEU A 103 6.98 6.96 1.63
CA LEU A 103 6.25 6.51 0.43
C LEU A 103 7.13 6.49 -0.83
N GLY A 104 8.14 7.36 -0.92
CA GLY A 104 9.10 7.36 -2.04
C GLY A 104 9.92 6.08 -2.06
N HIS A 105 10.46 5.68 -0.92
CA HIS A 105 11.21 4.43 -0.78
C HIS A 105 10.34 3.19 -1.04
N GLU A 106 9.15 3.13 -0.45
CA GLU A 106 8.20 2.04 -0.67
C GLU A 106 7.90 1.86 -2.16
N ARG A 107 7.51 2.93 -2.84
CA ARG A 107 7.15 2.87 -4.28
C ARG A 107 8.32 2.46 -5.16
N THR A 108 9.56 2.83 -4.82
CA THR A 108 10.74 2.47 -5.59
C THR A 108 10.95 0.96 -5.62
N MET A 109 10.49 0.23 -4.60
CA MET A 109 10.65 -1.22 -4.49
C MET A 109 9.40 -2.01 -4.90
N MET A 110 8.21 -1.40 -4.81
CA MET A 110 6.91 -2.08 -5.09
C MET A 110 6.82 -2.71 -6.49
N TRP A 111 7.45 -2.11 -7.50
CA TRP A 111 7.38 -2.64 -8.87
C TRP A 111 7.99 -4.04 -8.99
N MET A 112 8.98 -4.38 -8.17
CA MET A 112 9.57 -5.73 -8.16
C MET A 112 8.55 -6.77 -7.72
N GLN A 113 7.77 -6.47 -6.68
CA GLN A 113 6.70 -7.35 -6.22
C GLN A 113 5.64 -7.55 -7.32
N TYR A 114 5.23 -6.48 -8.01
CA TYR A 114 4.30 -6.59 -9.13
C TYR A 114 4.89 -7.41 -10.28
N ALA A 115 6.15 -7.19 -10.62
CA ALA A 115 6.81 -7.92 -11.69
C ALA A 115 6.93 -9.42 -11.38
N ASP A 116 7.23 -9.78 -10.13
CA ASP A 116 7.31 -11.17 -9.68
C ASP A 116 5.93 -11.83 -9.65
N ARG A 117 4.91 -11.13 -9.14
CA ARG A 117 3.53 -11.64 -9.14
C ARG A 117 3.01 -11.87 -10.55
N LEU A 118 3.24 -10.92 -11.47
CA LEU A 118 2.88 -11.07 -12.88
C LEU A 118 3.68 -12.19 -13.56
N HIS A 119 4.94 -12.40 -13.19
CA HIS A 119 5.73 -13.52 -13.72
C HIS A 119 5.09 -14.86 -13.37
N ASN A 120 4.76 -15.07 -12.11
CA ASN A 120 4.14 -16.30 -11.63
C ASN A 120 2.76 -16.52 -12.25
N LEU A 121 1.94 -15.45 -12.35
CA LEU A 121 0.64 -15.51 -13.02
C LEU A 121 0.74 -15.92 -14.48
N VAL A 122 1.73 -15.38 -15.19
CA VAL A 122 1.96 -15.67 -16.60
C VAL A 122 2.47 -17.09 -16.81
N GLU A 123 3.31 -17.63 -15.93
CA GLU A 123 3.80 -19.02 -16.04
C GLU A 123 2.69 -20.06 -15.79
N ASP A 124 1.72 -19.72 -14.92
CA ASP A 124 0.58 -20.61 -14.61
C ASP A 124 -0.57 -20.48 -15.60
N PHE A 125 -0.59 -19.43 -16.43
CA PHE A 125 -1.70 -19.17 -17.36
C PHE A 125 -1.46 -19.80 -18.73
N HIS A 126 -2.32 -20.78 -19.11
CA HIS A 126 -2.25 -21.47 -20.38
C HIS A 126 -3.43 -21.07 -21.28
N PRO A 127 -3.30 -20.04 -22.12
CA PRO A 127 -4.40 -19.54 -22.94
C PRO A 127 -4.79 -20.53 -24.03
N ILE A 128 -6.08 -20.87 -24.11
CA ILE A 128 -6.66 -21.83 -25.07
C ILE A 128 -7.31 -21.05 -26.21
N THR A 129 -8.18 -20.10 -25.88
CA THR A 129 -8.96 -19.33 -26.84
C THR A 129 -8.18 -18.15 -27.44
N PRO A 130 -8.58 -17.61 -28.60
CA PRO A 130 -7.99 -16.41 -29.15
C PRO A 130 -8.06 -15.20 -28.20
N LEU A 131 -9.17 -15.03 -27.46
CA LEU A 131 -9.35 -13.93 -26.50
C LEU A 131 -8.38 -14.07 -25.31
N GLU A 132 -8.22 -15.26 -24.78
CA GLU A 132 -7.25 -15.53 -23.71
C GLU A 132 -5.82 -15.28 -24.18
N ARG A 133 -5.49 -15.62 -25.42
CA ARG A 133 -4.16 -15.32 -26.01
C ARG A 133 -3.89 -13.82 -26.12
N ASP A 134 -4.90 -13.02 -26.47
CA ASP A 134 -4.79 -11.57 -26.53
C ASP A 134 -4.57 -10.97 -25.15
N LYS A 135 -5.36 -11.37 -24.14
CA LYS A 135 -5.15 -11.01 -22.73
C LYS A 135 -3.75 -11.42 -22.26
N TYR A 136 -3.33 -12.64 -22.55
CA TYR A 136 -2.01 -13.14 -22.19
C TYR A 136 -0.87 -12.33 -22.82
N ALA A 137 -1.00 -11.97 -24.08
CA ALA A 137 -0.03 -11.12 -24.76
C ALA A 137 0.09 -9.75 -24.09
N THR A 138 -1.04 -9.16 -23.70
CA THR A 138 -1.07 -7.90 -22.94
C THR A 138 -0.32 -8.02 -21.61
N LEU A 139 -0.58 -9.07 -20.83
CA LEU A 139 0.12 -9.35 -19.58
C LEU A 139 1.63 -9.53 -19.74
N LEU A 140 2.06 -10.18 -20.83
CA LEU A 140 3.49 -10.30 -21.18
C LEU A 140 4.13 -8.93 -21.47
N MET A 141 3.41 -8.07 -22.20
CA MET A 141 3.88 -6.70 -22.48
C MET A 141 3.97 -5.87 -21.20
N ASP A 142 2.97 -5.92 -20.32
CA ASP A 142 2.96 -5.20 -19.05
C ASP A 142 4.09 -5.67 -18.12
N ARG A 143 4.30 -6.99 -18.02
CA ARG A 143 5.44 -7.56 -17.28
C ARG A 143 6.76 -7.05 -17.80
N GLN A 144 6.95 -7.05 -19.12
CA GLN A 144 8.18 -6.57 -19.74
C GLN A 144 8.38 -5.06 -19.54
N ALA A 145 7.31 -4.27 -19.65
CA ALA A 145 7.34 -2.84 -19.41
C ALA A 145 7.72 -2.53 -17.94
N LEU A 146 7.13 -3.23 -16.97
CA LEU A 146 7.48 -3.10 -15.55
C LEU A 146 8.97 -3.40 -15.30
N ARG A 147 9.50 -4.48 -15.86
CA ARG A 147 10.91 -4.84 -15.69
C ARG A 147 11.85 -3.79 -16.27
N LEU A 148 11.58 -3.32 -17.49
CA LEU A 148 12.43 -2.33 -18.16
C LEU A 148 12.38 -0.96 -17.48
N LEU A 149 11.18 -0.45 -17.19
CA LEU A 149 10.99 0.83 -16.51
C LEU A 149 11.51 0.78 -15.07
N GLY A 150 11.26 -0.33 -14.36
CA GLY A 150 11.75 -0.52 -13.00
C GLY A 150 13.28 -0.56 -12.93
N SER A 151 13.93 -1.31 -13.83
CA SER A 151 15.39 -1.33 -13.93
C SER A 151 15.97 0.05 -14.24
N ALA A 152 15.32 0.81 -15.12
CA ALA A 152 15.71 2.19 -15.43
C ALA A 152 15.54 3.13 -14.22
N ALA A 153 14.44 2.97 -13.45
CA ALA A 153 14.21 3.75 -12.22
C ALA A 153 15.28 3.47 -11.15
N VAL A 154 15.62 2.20 -10.94
CA VAL A 154 16.72 1.80 -10.01
C VAL A 154 18.06 2.39 -10.47
N ALA A 155 18.37 2.32 -11.76
CA ALA A 155 19.61 2.90 -12.30
C ALA A 155 19.69 4.42 -12.11
N LYS A 156 18.56 5.15 -12.23
CA LYS A 156 18.47 6.58 -11.91
C LYS A 156 18.68 6.83 -10.42
N ALA A 157 17.97 6.11 -9.56
CA ALA A 157 18.09 6.24 -8.11
C ALA A 157 19.55 5.99 -7.63
N ALA A 158 20.25 5.01 -8.22
CA ALA A 158 21.66 4.74 -7.92
C ALA A 158 22.60 5.91 -8.27
N ARG A 159 22.18 6.80 -9.18
CA ARG A 159 22.90 8.05 -9.51
C ARG A 159 22.44 9.25 -8.69
N GLY A 160 21.51 9.06 -7.74
CA GLY A 160 20.93 10.13 -6.95
C GLY A 160 19.88 10.96 -7.71
N GLU A 161 19.35 10.46 -8.82
CA GLU A 161 18.31 11.11 -9.60
C GLU A 161 16.93 10.65 -9.11
N GLU A 162 16.09 11.58 -8.65
CA GLU A 162 14.70 11.28 -8.29
C GLU A 162 13.80 11.39 -9.54
N ASP A 163 13.06 10.32 -9.86
CA ASP A 163 12.08 10.30 -10.94
C ASP A 163 10.71 9.83 -10.44
N MET A 164 10.03 10.73 -9.73
CA MET A 164 8.70 10.46 -9.18
C MET A 164 7.65 10.17 -10.26
N THR A 165 7.84 10.66 -11.46
CA THR A 165 6.94 10.41 -12.60
C THR A 165 7.03 8.95 -13.01
N THR A 166 8.23 8.42 -13.26
CA THR A 166 8.43 7.01 -13.60
C THR A 166 7.99 6.09 -12.45
N ILE A 167 8.29 6.43 -11.21
CA ILE A 167 7.85 5.66 -10.03
C ILE A 167 6.32 5.60 -9.94
N SER A 168 5.62 6.71 -10.25
CA SER A 168 4.16 6.74 -10.29
C SER A 168 3.58 5.92 -11.45
N VAL A 169 4.23 5.94 -12.61
CA VAL A 169 3.87 5.07 -13.75
C VAL A 169 4.00 3.60 -13.37
N LEU A 170 5.11 3.21 -12.76
CA LEU A 170 5.34 1.84 -12.31
C LEU A 170 4.28 1.36 -11.31
N LYS A 171 3.87 2.24 -10.39
CA LYS A 171 2.82 1.91 -9.42
C LYS A 171 1.47 1.69 -10.09
N VAL A 172 1.07 2.56 -11.00
CA VAL A 172 -0.21 2.41 -11.75
C VAL A 172 -0.18 1.15 -12.61
N LEU A 173 0.85 1.02 -13.45
CA LEU A 173 1.01 -0.12 -14.35
C LEU A 173 1.00 -1.45 -13.58
N GLY A 174 1.80 -1.56 -12.52
CA GLY A 174 1.92 -2.79 -11.75
C GLY A 174 0.63 -3.20 -11.06
N SER A 175 -0.03 -2.26 -10.36
CA SER A 175 -1.25 -2.56 -9.63
C SER A 175 -2.45 -2.86 -10.53
N GLU A 176 -2.56 -2.19 -11.66
CA GLU A 176 -3.64 -2.43 -12.62
C GLU A 176 -3.42 -3.73 -13.41
N ALA A 177 -2.19 -4.00 -13.84
CA ALA A 177 -1.82 -5.25 -14.50
C ALA A 177 -2.03 -6.48 -13.57
N GLU A 178 -1.72 -6.37 -12.27
CA GLU A 178 -2.00 -7.44 -11.30
C GLU A 178 -3.51 -7.72 -11.19
N ARG A 179 -4.33 -6.67 -11.11
CA ARG A 179 -5.79 -6.82 -11.09
C ARG A 179 -6.30 -7.49 -12.36
N ASP A 180 -5.88 -7.00 -13.52
CA ASP A 180 -6.34 -7.50 -14.82
C ASP A 180 -5.87 -8.96 -15.06
N ALA A 181 -4.67 -9.30 -14.55
CA ALA A 181 -4.15 -10.67 -14.59
C ALA A 181 -4.94 -11.63 -13.70
N THR A 182 -5.27 -11.23 -12.48
CA THR A 182 -6.07 -12.07 -11.56
C THR A 182 -7.51 -12.23 -12.04
N GLU A 183 -8.11 -11.22 -12.65
CA GLU A 183 -9.41 -11.29 -13.30
C GLU A 183 -9.37 -12.26 -14.50
N ALA A 184 -8.36 -12.17 -15.36
CA ALA A 184 -8.19 -13.07 -16.49
C ALA A 184 -8.02 -14.54 -16.05
N ALA A 185 -7.33 -14.77 -14.94
CA ALA A 185 -7.18 -16.11 -14.37
C ALA A 185 -8.53 -16.67 -13.86
N LEU A 186 -9.34 -15.86 -13.17
CA LEU A 186 -10.67 -16.27 -12.73
C LEU A 186 -11.59 -16.58 -13.92
N ASP A 187 -11.58 -15.74 -14.95
CA ASP A 187 -12.36 -15.97 -16.18
C ASP A 187 -11.99 -17.31 -16.82
N ALA A 188 -10.70 -17.63 -16.91
CA ALA A 188 -10.22 -18.87 -17.51
C ALA A 188 -10.58 -20.11 -16.67
N MET A 189 -10.66 -19.99 -15.34
CA MET A 189 -11.07 -21.07 -14.45
C MET A 189 -12.61 -21.27 -14.39
N GLY A 190 -13.38 -20.28 -14.82
CA GLY A 190 -14.84 -20.31 -14.74
C GLY A 190 -15.33 -20.51 -13.30
N VAL A 191 -16.31 -21.39 -13.10
CA VAL A 191 -16.93 -21.63 -11.78
C VAL A 191 -15.93 -22.12 -10.73
N GLU A 192 -14.91 -22.88 -11.13
CA GLU A 192 -13.88 -23.36 -10.18
C GLU A 192 -13.04 -22.20 -9.61
N GLY A 193 -12.86 -21.12 -10.37
CA GLY A 193 -12.17 -19.92 -9.90
C GLY A 193 -12.88 -19.21 -8.74
N LEU A 194 -14.19 -19.41 -8.61
CA LEU A 194 -14.98 -18.84 -7.52
C LEU A 194 -14.90 -19.65 -6.22
N ARG A 195 -14.21 -20.78 -6.23
CA ARG A 195 -14.07 -21.63 -5.05
C ARG A 195 -13.12 -20.94 -4.05
N HIS A 196 -13.69 -20.46 -2.93
CA HIS A 196 -12.93 -19.98 -1.81
C HIS A 196 -12.62 -21.15 -0.88
N PRO A 197 -11.36 -21.52 -0.67
CA PRO A 197 -11.03 -22.57 0.28
C PRO A 197 -11.36 -22.08 1.71
N ALA A 198 -12.29 -22.77 2.36
CA ALA A 198 -12.84 -22.39 3.67
C ALA A 198 -11.82 -22.41 4.83
N ASN A 199 -10.56 -22.80 4.58
CA ASN A 199 -9.55 -23.03 5.63
C ASN A 199 -8.13 -22.66 5.21
N THR A 200 -7.92 -21.69 4.34
CA THR A 200 -6.56 -21.20 4.11
C THR A 200 -6.29 -20.01 5.02
N SER A 201 -5.71 -20.29 6.17
CA SER A 201 -4.98 -19.34 7.03
C SER A 201 -3.71 -18.84 6.32
N ALA A 202 -3.78 -18.56 5.06
CA ALA A 202 -2.60 -18.44 4.20
C ALA A 202 -2.16 -17.00 3.99
N TYR A 203 -2.29 -16.15 4.99
CA TYR A 203 -1.67 -14.84 4.88
C TYR A 203 -1.07 -14.33 6.19
N ALA A 204 0.22 -14.56 6.32
CA ALA A 204 1.06 -13.62 7.06
C ALA A 204 1.32 -12.41 6.14
N PRO A 205 1.17 -11.17 6.60
CA PRO A 205 1.33 -9.95 5.78
C PRO A 205 2.71 -9.82 5.13
N TYR A 206 3.68 -10.57 5.60
CA TYR A 206 5.05 -10.64 5.13
C TYR A 206 5.42 -12.00 4.53
N ASP A 207 4.42 -12.90 4.37
CA ASP A 207 4.69 -14.20 3.80
C ASP A 207 4.88 -14.06 2.28
N LEU A 208 5.98 -14.60 1.80
CA LEU A 208 6.28 -14.75 0.37
C LEU A 208 5.31 -15.73 -0.31
N ASP A 209 4.48 -16.45 0.46
CA ASP A 209 3.48 -17.41 -0.01
C ASP A 209 2.18 -16.79 -0.56
N TYR A 210 2.24 -15.55 -1.09
CA TYR A 210 1.21 -15.04 -1.99
C TYR A 210 0.84 -16.06 -3.09
N LEU A 211 1.77 -16.92 -3.45
CA LEU A 211 1.62 -17.96 -4.46
C LEU A 211 0.71 -19.12 -4.01
N SER A 212 0.53 -19.33 -2.70
CA SER A 212 -0.36 -20.36 -2.16
C SER A 212 -1.82 -19.92 -2.04
N ALA A 213 -2.10 -18.61 -2.14
CA ALA A 213 -3.46 -18.07 -2.09
C ALA A 213 -4.28 -18.53 -3.30
N SER A 214 -5.58 -18.78 -3.10
CA SER A 214 -6.50 -19.06 -4.19
C SER A 214 -6.64 -17.88 -5.16
N TRP A 215 -7.06 -18.16 -6.39
CA TRP A 215 -7.22 -17.10 -7.40
C TRP A 215 -8.23 -16.04 -6.98
N ILE A 216 -9.32 -16.43 -6.30
CA ILE A 216 -10.32 -15.48 -5.80
C ILE A 216 -9.74 -14.56 -4.70
N GLU A 217 -8.88 -15.07 -3.82
CA GLU A 217 -8.19 -14.26 -2.82
C GLU A 217 -7.21 -13.29 -3.48
N ARG A 218 -6.41 -13.76 -4.45
CA ARG A 218 -5.50 -12.90 -5.23
C ARG A 218 -6.26 -11.78 -5.93
N TYR A 219 -7.40 -12.09 -6.54
CA TYR A 219 -8.27 -11.12 -7.19
C TYR A 219 -8.76 -10.05 -6.21
N PHE A 220 -9.36 -10.44 -5.09
CA PHE A 220 -9.82 -9.46 -4.09
C PHE A 220 -8.68 -8.61 -3.53
N ARG A 221 -7.50 -9.18 -3.34
CA ARG A 221 -6.32 -8.44 -2.85
C ARG A 221 -5.76 -7.46 -3.86
N SER A 222 -5.85 -7.75 -5.14
CA SER A 222 -5.33 -6.88 -6.20
C SER A 222 -5.93 -5.48 -6.17
N PHE A 223 -7.18 -5.33 -5.69
CA PHE A 223 -7.81 -4.02 -5.51
C PHE A 223 -7.07 -3.14 -4.50
N ALA A 224 -6.52 -3.72 -3.44
CA ALA A 224 -5.73 -2.97 -2.46
C ALA A 224 -4.50 -2.32 -3.11
N GLY A 225 -3.88 -2.97 -4.09
CA GLY A 225 -2.76 -2.45 -4.86
C GLY A 225 -3.08 -1.14 -5.59
N THR A 226 -4.31 -0.96 -6.06
CA THR A 226 -4.73 0.26 -6.74
C THR A 226 -5.02 1.43 -5.79
N ILE A 227 -5.08 1.18 -4.46
CA ILE A 227 -5.41 2.16 -3.42
C ILE A 227 -4.19 2.49 -2.56
N ALA A 228 -3.47 1.48 -2.09
CA ALA A 228 -2.30 1.62 -1.22
C ALA A 228 -1.18 2.43 -1.88
N GLY A 229 -0.37 3.12 -1.08
CA GLY A 229 0.72 3.96 -1.60
C GLY A 229 0.26 5.18 -2.42
N GLY A 230 -1.03 5.53 -2.34
CA GLY A 230 -1.73 6.55 -3.14
C GLY A 230 -2.52 5.94 -4.29
N THR A 231 -3.80 6.31 -4.39
CA THR A 231 -4.71 5.73 -5.39
C THR A 231 -4.21 5.96 -6.83
N SER A 232 -4.69 5.14 -7.77
CA SER A 232 -4.36 5.27 -9.19
C SER A 232 -4.64 6.69 -9.72
N GLU A 233 -5.71 7.36 -9.25
CA GLU A 233 -6.05 8.74 -9.61
C GLU A 233 -5.00 9.73 -9.08
N ILE A 234 -4.55 9.56 -7.83
CA ILE A 234 -3.48 10.40 -7.26
C ILE A 234 -2.17 10.20 -8.04
N GLN A 235 -1.83 8.97 -8.39
CA GLN A 235 -0.64 8.69 -9.20
C GLN A 235 -0.74 9.32 -10.60
N ARG A 236 -1.89 9.22 -11.26
CA ARG A 236 -2.13 9.89 -12.55
C ARG A 236 -1.98 11.40 -12.46
N ASN A 237 -2.43 12.02 -11.35
CA ASN A 237 -2.19 13.45 -11.12
C ASN A 237 -0.70 13.78 -10.92
N ILE A 238 0.09 12.92 -10.27
CA ILE A 238 1.54 13.10 -10.14
C ILE A 238 2.20 13.00 -11.52
N ILE A 239 1.82 12.01 -12.32
CA ILE A 239 2.32 11.82 -13.69
C ILE A 239 1.99 13.04 -14.55
N ALA A 240 0.74 13.51 -14.52
CA ALA A 240 0.31 14.67 -15.29
C ALA A 240 1.14 15.93 -14.96
N ARG A 241 1.40 16.17 -13.67
CA ARG A 241 2.28 17.27 -13.23
C ARG A 241 3.70 17.12 -13.73
N GLY A 242 4.26 15.92 -13.63
CA GLY A 242 5.61 15.62 -14.10
C GLY A 242 5.79 15.81 -15.61
N LEU A 243 4.70 15.63 -16.36
CA LEU A 243 4.65 15.87 -17.81
C LEU A 243 4.28 17.32 -18.18
N GLY A 244 4.07 18.21 -17.22
CA GLY A 244 3.68 19.60 -17.44
C GLY A 244 2.25 19.77 -17.94
N LEU A 245 1.37 18.77 -17.75
CA LEU A 245 -0.03 18.88 -18.14
C LEU A 245 -0.84 19.73 -17.13
N PRO A 246 -1.87 20.48 -17.60
CA PRO A 246 -2.72 21.25 -16.69
C PRO A 246 -3.50 20.30 -15.79
N LEU A 247 -3.63 20.68 -14.52
CA LEU A 247 -4.51 20.00 -13.57
C LEU A 247 -5.88 20.65 -13.63
N SER A 248 -6.91 19.85 -13.80
CA SER A 248 -8.31 20.30 -13.72
C SER A 248 -8.72 20.61 -12.28
#